data_1dc7b1404bb9f635a97143c6510bd71a
#
_entry.id   1dc7b1404bb9f635a97143c6510bd71a
#
_cell.length_a   1.000
_cell.length_b   1.000
_cell.length_c   1.000
_cell.angle_alpha   90.00
_cell.angle_beta   90.00
_cell.angle_gamma   90.00
#
_symmetry.space_group_name_H-M   'P 1'
#
loop_
_entity.id
_entity.type
_entity.pdbx_description
1 polymer ?
#
loop_
_entity_poly.entity_id
_entity_poly.type
_entity_poly.pdbx_seq_one_letter_code
_entity_poly.pdbx_strand_id
1 'polypeptide(L)'
;TEEENYDEFLETYHLRHLIKTYSDYIRYPIVLKYEALADDEDKNVKEGDIIEETVNSMVPLWKRSKQDLNEEDLNNFYKEKYYDFEDPLKTIHMRVEGVPSFDALLYIPKNVPMNFYSTQFEPGLQLYSRSVFIMDHNKDLIPEHFRFVRGLVDSPDLSLNISREILQHDHQIK
;
A
#
# COMPACT_ATOMS: atom_id res chain seq x y z
N THR A 1 -7.06 -12.84 -32.34
CA THR A 1 -7.44 -11.95 -31.20
C THR A 1 -7.74 -12.87 -30.06
N GLU A 2 -6.83 -12.94 -29.10
CA GLU A 2 -7.09 -13.57 -27.80
C GLU A 2 -8.24 -12.76 -27.19
N GLU A 3 -9.37 -13.41 -26.93
CA GLU A 3 -10.44 -12.82 -26.14
C GLU A 3 -9.86 -12.63 -24.73
N GLU A 4 -9.67 -11.38 -24.31
CA GLU A 4 -9.27 -11.08 -22.96
C GLU A 4 -10.38 -11.63 -22.05
N ASN A 5 -10.02 -12.60 -21.23
CA ASN A 5 -10.95 -13.20 -20.28
C ASN A 5 -11.09 -12.26 -19.10
N TYR A 6 -12.21 -11.54 -19.01
CA TYR A 6 -12.52 -10.64 -17.91
C TYR A 6 -13.24 -11.32 -16.72
N ASP A 7 -13.43 -12.64 -16.78
CA ASP A 7 -14.15 -13.39 -15.75
C ASP A 7 -13.45 -13.32 -14.39
N GLU A 8 -12.13 -13.11 -14.37
CA GLU A 8 -11.36 -12.92 -13.14
C GLU A 8 -11.85 -11.73 -12.30
N PHE A 9 -12.40 -10.68 -12.94
CA PHE A 9 -12.96 -9.51 -12.24
C PHE A 9 -14.33 -9.78 -11.61
N LEU A 10 -14.91 -10.96 -11.82
CA LEU A 10 -16.12 -11.42 -11.15
C LEU A 10 -15.78 -12.20 -9.87
N GLU A 11 -14.52 -12.60 -9.69
CA GLU A 11 -14.09 -13.33 -8.52
C GLU A 11 -13.89 -12.41 -7.30
N THR A 12 -14.57 -12.70 -6.22
CA THR A 12 -14.51 -11.94 -4.96
C THR A 12 -13.08 -11.77 -4.44
N TYR A 13 -12.27 -12.83 -4.52
CA TYR A 13 -10.88 -12.81 -4.09
C TYR A 13 -10.05 -11.84 -4.93
N HIS A 14 -10.20 -11.86 -6.24
CA HIS A 14 -9.47 -10.98 -7.14
C HIS A 14 -9.85 -9.52 -6.92
N LEU A 15 -11.14 -9.21 -6.81
CA LEU A 15 -11.64 -7.86 -6.49
C LEU A 15 -11.10 -7.36 -5.15
N ARG A 16 -11.12 -8.21 -4.11
CA ARG A 16 -10.57 -7.89 -2.79
C ARG A 16 -9.08 -7.53 -2.87
N HIS A 17 -8.32 -8.33 -3.60
CA HIS A 17 -6.89 -8.07 -3.83
C HIS A 17 -6.65 -6.73 -4.55
N LEU A 18 -7.39 -6.44 -5.61
CA LEU A 18 -7.29 -5.17 -6.33
C LEU A 18 -7.63 -3.97 -5.43
N ILE A 19 -8.71 -4.06 -4.65
CA ILE A 19 -9.11 -3.00 -3.72
C ILE A 19 -8.01 -2.76 -2.69
N LYS A 20 -7.48 -3.82 -2.07
CA LYS A 20 -6.41 -3.73 -1.09
C LYS A 20 -5.13 -3.13 -1.69
N THR A 21 -4.79 -3.47 -2.91
CA THR A 21 -3.56 -2.99 -3.57
C THR A 21 -3.66 -1.51 -3.96
N TYR A 22 -4.75 -1.11 -4.60
CA TYR A 22 -4.83 0.19 -5.28
C TYR A 22 -5.73 1.21 -4.59
N SER A 23 -6.65 0.78 -3.74
CA SER A 23 -7.74 1.59 -3.21
C SER A 23 -7.97 1.45 -1.71
N ASP A 24 -7.05 0.78 -1.00
CA ASP A 24 -7.23 0.48 0.43
C ASP A 24 -7.45 1.74 1.28
N TYR A 25 -6.82 2.84 0.92
CA TYR A 25 -6.84 4.07 1.71
C TYR A 25 -7.74 5.17 1.13
N ILE A 26 -8.62 4.82 0.21
CA ILE A 26 -9.68 5.72 -0.23
C ILE A 26 -10.62 5.99 0.96
N ARG A 27 -10.89 7.28 1.22
CA ARG A 27 -11.64 7.75 2.41
C ARG A 27 -13.11 7.28 2.49
N TYR A 28 -13.64 6.71 1.43
CA TYR A 28 -14.99 6.18 1.36
C TYR A 28 -14.97 4.66 1.48
N PRO A 29 -15.95 4.04 2.19
CA PRO A 29 -16.02 2.59 2.28
C PRO A 29 -16.31 1.97 0.91
N ILE A 30 -15.52 0.98 0.54
CA ILE A 30 -15.76 0.14 -0.63
C ILE A 30 -16.39 -1.15 -0.10
N VAL A 31 -17.68 -1.32 -0.36
CA VAL A 31 -18.45 -2.47 0.11
C VAL A 31 -18.52 -3.51 -1.00
N LEU A 32 -18.04 -4.70 -0.70
CA LEU A 32 -18.17 -5.87 -1.56
C LEU A 32 -19.34 -6.73 -1.08
N LYS A 33 -20.18 -7.15 -2.04
CA LYS A 33 -21.31 -8.05 -1.79
C LYS A 33 -21.07 -9.35 -2.52
N TYR A 34 -21.13 -10.45 -1.82
CA TYR A 34 -20.91 -11.78 -2.38
C TYR A 34 -21.76 -12.84 -1.67
N GLU A 35 -21.99 -13.98 -2.34
CA GLU A 35 -22.67 -15.12 -1.74
C GLU A 35 -21.70 -15.92 -0.89
N ALA A 36 -22.13 -16.29 0.30
CA ALA A 36 -21.37 -17.14 1.21
C ALA A 36 -21.19 -18.54 0.61
N LEU A 37 -19.96 -19.03 0.64
CA LEU A 37 -19.64 -20.40 0.27
C LEU A 37 -19.73 -21.33 1.51
N ALA A 38 -19.89 -22.62 1.27
CA ALA A 38 -20.02 -23.63 2.34
C ALA A 38 -18.81 -23.71 3.29
N ASP A 39 -17.66 -23.21 2.86
CA ASP A 39 -16.39 -23.21 3.61
C ASP A 39 -16.08 -21.87 4.32
N ASP A 40 -17.01 -20.91 4.29
CA ASP A 40 -16.82 -19.67 5.07
C ASP A 40 -16.82 -20.02 6.57
N GLU A 41 -15.69 -19.75 7.23
CA GLU A 41 -15.42 -20.13 8.64
C GLU A 41 -16.35 -19.43 9.65
N ASP A 42 -17.18 -18.52 9.21
CA ASP A 42 -18.12 -17.80 10.06
C ASP A 42 -19.35 -18.66 10.32
N LYS A 43 -19.37 -19.32 11.49
CA LYS A 43 -20.38 -20.30 11.92
C LYS A 43 -21.84 -19.79 11.92
N ASN A 44 -22.06 -18.50 11.65
CA ASN A 44 -23.38 -17.88 11.65
C ASN A 44 -23.92 -17.60 10.25
N VAL A 45 -23.15 -17.87 9.20
CA VAL A 45 -23.52 -17.61 7.81
C VAL A 45 -23.88 -18.94 7.14
N LYS A 46 -24.97 -18.96 6.41
CA LYS A 46 -25.40 -20.15 5.64
C LYS A 46 -24.98 -19.98 4.19
N GLU A 47 -24.70 -21.11 3.54
CA GLU A 47 -24.47 -21.13 2.10
C GLU A 47 -25.62 -20.43 1.35
N GLY A 48 -25.26 -19.46 0.49
CA GLY A 48 -26.20 -18.65 -0.26
C GLY A 48 -26.67 -17.37 0.43
N ASP A 49 -26.26 -17.11 1.68
CA ASP A 49 -26.50 -15.82 2.32
C ASP A 49 -25.63 -14.73 1.64
N ILE A 50 -26.17 -13.51 1.50
CA ILE A 50 -25.43 -12.38 0.93
C ILE A 50 -24.64 -11.72 2.05
N ILE A 51 -23.32 -11.74 1.92
CA ILE A 51 -22.38 -11.05 2.81
C ILE A 51 -22.07 -9.67 2.23
N GLU A 52 -22.14 -8.65 3.09
CA GLU A 52 -21.67 -7.30 2.80
C GLU A 52 -20.47 -7.00 3.68
N GLU A 53 -19.32 -6.74 3.05
CA GLU A 53 -18.06 -6.46 3.75
C GLU A 53 -17.45 -5.15 3.24
N THR A 54 -17.00 -4.30 4.18
CA THR A 54 -16.16 -3.15 3.82
C THR A 54 -14.71 -3.63 3.68
N VAL A 55 -14.21 -3.64 2.46
CA VAL A 55 -12.92 -4.25 2.12
C VAL A 55 -11.74 -3.33 2.41
N ASN A 56 -11.90 -2.01 2.21
CA ASN A 56 -10.81 -1.06 2.36
C ASN A 56 -10.65 -0.51 3.77
N SER A 57 -9.44 -0.12 4.13
CA SER A 57 -9.08 0.38 5.46
C SER A 57 -9.42 1.85 5.69
N MET A 58 -9.66 2.63 4.64
CA MET A 58 -10.04 4.05 4.59
C MET A 58 -9.04 5.04 5.20
N VAL A 59 -8.44 4.73 6.33
CA VAL A 59 -7.55 5.64 7.06
C VAL A 59 -6.12 5.13 7.00
N PRO A 60 -5.25 5.79 6.21
CA PRO A 60 -3.85 5.38 6.12
C PRO A 60 -3.11 5.64 7.42
N LEU A 61 -2.32 4.65 7.83
CA LEU A 61 -1.56 4.68 9.08
C LEU A 61 -0.61 5.89 9.14
N TRP A 62 0.03 6.24 8.03
CA TRP A 62 0.98 7.35 7.94
C TRP A 62 0.36 8.74 8.07
N LYS A 63 -0.98 8.84 7.96
CA LYS A 63 -1.72 10.10 8.16
C LYS A 63 -2.28 10.27 9.57
N ARG A 64 -2.15 9.26 10.41
CA ARG A 64 -2.54 9.38 11.82
C ARG A 64 -1.57 10.30 12.57
N SER A 65 -2.04 10.90 13.65
CA SER A 65 -1.17 11.69 14.52
C SER A 65 -0.19 10.77 15.27
N LYS A 66 0.98 11.29 15.65
CA LYS A 66 1.95 10.51 16.45
C LYS A 66 1.38 10.05 17.81
N GLN A 67 0.35 10.73 18.32
CA GLN A 67 -0.30 10.37 19.57
C GLN A 67 -1.23 9.16 19.42
N ASP A 68 -1.77 8.96 18.22
CA ASP A 68 -2.70 7.87 17.87
C ASP A 68 -1.98 6.64 17.31
N LEU A 69 -0.64 6.71 17.19
CA LEU A 69 0.20 5.63 16.68
C LEU A 69 0.96 4.97 17.81
N ASN A 70 0.86 3.66 17.92
CA ASN A 70 1.73 2.88 18.75
C ASN A 70 2.78 2.12 17.90
N GLU A 71 3.84 1.66 18.54
CA GLU A 71 4.92 0.97 17.87
C GLU A 71 4.45 -0.39 17.32
N GLU A 72 3.52 -1.03 18.00
CA GLU A 72 2.95 -2.31 17.58
C GLU A 72 2.19 -2.19 16.26
N ASP A 73 1.34 -1.16 16.10
CA ASP A 73 0.60 -0.92 14.85
C ASP A 73 1.56 -0.69 13.68
N LEU A 74 2.64 0.08 13.90
CA LEU A 74 3.66 0.35 12.89
C LEU A 74 4.44 -0.91 12.48
N ASN A 75 4.79 -1.75 13.47
CA ASN A 75 5.49 -3.00 13.23
C ASN A 75 4.60 -4.03 12.51
N ASN A 76 3.33 -4.14 12.91
CA ASN A 76 2.38 -5.03 12.25
C ASN A 76 2.14 -4.60 10.79
N PHE A 77 1.96 -3.30 10.56
CA PHE A 77 1.86 -2.79 9.19
C PHE A 77 3.08 -3.14 8.33
N TYR A 78 4.30 -3.02 8.89
CA TYR A 78 5.53 -3.40 8.20
C TYR A 78 5.52 -4.89 7.84
N LYS A 79 5.23 -5.76 8.82
CA LYS A 79 5.23 -7.22 8.62
C LYS A 79 4.21 -7.66 7.57
N GLU A 80 3.01 -7.14 7.64
CA GLU A 80 1.94 -7.45 6.68
C GLU A 80 2.26 -6.95 5.27
N LYS A 81 2.73 -5.69 5.17
CA LYS A 81 2.95 -5.04 3.89
C LYS A 81 4.16 -5.59 3.13
N TYR A 82 5.22 -5.95 3.84
CA TYR A 82 6.48 -6.40 3.24
C TYR A 82 6.73 -7.89 3.41
N TYR A 83 5.74 -8.63 3.93
CA TYR A 83 5.83 -10.08 4.19
C TYR A 83 7.07 -10.44 4.99
N ASP A 84 7.40 -9.62 5.99
CA ASP A 84 8.50 -9.84 6.92
C ASP A 84 7.97 -10.43 8.22
N PHE A 85 8.69 -11.38 8.82
CA PHE A 85 8.29 -12.02 10.07
C PHE A 85 8.85 -11.32 11.30
N GLU A 86 9.85 -10.46 11.11
CA GLU A 86 10.51 -9.74 12.19
C GLU A 86 10.15 -8.26 12.19
N ASP A 87 10.21 -7.66 13.38
CA ASP A 87 10.04 -6.22 13.51
C ASP A 87 11.20 -5.47 12.84
N PRO A 88 10.95 -4.30 12.26
CA PRO A 88 12.00 -3.49 11.68
C PRO A 88 12.97 -3.01 12.75
N LEU A 89 14.24 -2.83 12.38
CA LEU A 89 15.26 -2.25 13.28
C LEU A 89 14.88 -0.82 13.69
N LYS A 90 14.29 -0.06 12.79
CA LYS A 90 13.87 1.30 13.02
C LYS A 90 12.68 1.68 12.13
N THR A 91 11.72 2.37 12.74
CA THR A 91 10.60 3.01 12.03
C THR A 91 10.77 4.53 12.10
N ILE A 92 10.56 5.21 10.98
CA ILE A 92 10.64 6.66 10.85
C ILE A 92 9.31 7.13 10.27
N HIS A 93 8.54 7.87 11.07
CA HIS A 93 7.30 8.51 10.65
C HIS A 93 7.52 10.02 10.60
N MET A 94 7.35 10.61 9.43
CA MET A 94 7.57 12.04 9.18
C MET A 94 6.33 12.65 8.51
N ARG A 95 6.06 13.88 8.91
CA ARG A 95 5.16 14.79 8.22
C ARG A 95 5.91 16.08 7.95
N VAL A 96 5.97 16.46 6.69
CA VAL A 96 6.60 17.70 6.24
C VAL A 96 5.53 18.60 5.66
N GLU A 97 5.41 19.80 6.22
CA GLU A 97 4.52 20.83 5.73
C GLU A 97 5.34 21.91 5.03
N GLY A 98 4.97 22.24 3.81
CA GLY A 98 5.70 23.22 3.00
C GLY A 98 5.44 23.03 1.52
N VAL A 99 6.47 23.30 0.70
CA VAL A 99 6.46 23.03 -0.74
C VAL A 99 7.77 22.30 -1.08
N PRO A 100 7.69 20.98 -1.34
CA PRO A 100 6.50 20.11 -1.30
C PRO A 100 6.07 19.70 0.12
N SER A 101 4.76 19.39 0.29
CA SER A 101 4.24 18.73 1.46
C SER A 101 4.21 17.22 1.27
N PHE A 102 4.55 16.44 2.30
CA PHE A 102 4.42 14.98 2.24
C PHE A 102 4.35 14.34 3.62
N ASP A 103 3.72 13.17 3.66
CA ASP A 103 3.79 12.22 4.76
C ASP A 103 4.70 11.06 4.33
N ALA A 104 5.58 10.59 5.21
CA ALA A 104 6.43 9.44 4.93
C ALA A 104 6.47 8.47 6.10
N LEU A 105 6.42 7.18 5.77
CA LEU A 105 6.59 6.10 6.72
C LEU A 105 7.67 5.16 6.18
N LEU A 106 8.85 5.20 6.81
CA LEU A 106 10.03 4.49 6.37
C LEU A 106 10.46 3.47 7.41
N TYR A 107 10.99 2.36 6.94
CA TYR A 107 11.45 1.24 7.74
C TYR A 107 12.87 0.84 7.37
N ILE A 108 13.69 0.63 8.39
CA ILE A 108 14.98 -0.04 8.24
C ILE A 108 14.77 -1.50 8.61
N PRO A 109 14.82 -2.44 7.65
CA PRO A 109 14.71 -3.87 7.94
C PRO A 109 15.79 -4.33 8.90
N LYS A 110 15.46 -5.27 9.77
CA LYS A 110 16.45 -5.90 10.67
C LYS A 110 17.41 -6.80 9.89
N ASN A 111 16.88 -7.50 8.90
CA ASN A 111 17.63 -8.38 8.03
C ASN A 111 17.66 -7.85 6.60
N VAL A 112 18.78 -8.06 5.94
CA VAL A 112 18.90 -7.74 4.53
C VAL A 112 18.09 -8.76 3.71
N PRO A 113 17.22 -8.32 2.76
CA PRO A 113 16.49 -9.26 1.91
C PRO A 113 17.43 -10.22 1.18
N MET A 114 17.02 -11.49 1.04
CA MET A 114 17.85 -12.53 0.42
C MET A 114 18.31 -12.16 -1.00
N ASN A 115 17.49 -11.44 -1.74
CA ASN A 115 17.77 -11.00 -3.11
C ASN A 115 18.49 -9.64 -3.21
N PHE A 116 18.90 -9.04 -2.09
CA PHE A 116 19.46 -7.67 -2.03
C PHE A 116 20.63 -7.43 -2.97
N TYR A 117 21.48 -8.45 -3.16
CA TYR A 117 22.64 -8.39 -4.04
C TYR A 117 22.36 -8.93 -5.45
N SER A 118 21.12 -9.33 -5.73
CA SER A 118 20.74 -9.81 -7.05
C SER A 118 20.31 -8.66 -7.96
N THR A 119 20.38 -8.91 -9.27
CA THR A 119 19.85 -7.96 -10.28
C THR A 119 18.33 -7.86 -10.26
N GLN A 120 17.66 -8.79 -9.58
CA GLN A 120 16.20 -8.80 -9.42
C GLN A 120 15.73 -7.98 -8.22
N PHE A 121 16.65 -7.44 -7.42
CA PHE A 121 16.28 -6.58 -6.31
C PHE A 121 15.83 -5.22 -6.85
N GLU A 122 14.58 -4.87 -6.57
CA GLU A 122 14.00 -3.59 -6.95
C GLU A 122 14.00 -2.65 -5.74
N PRO A 123 14.97 -1.71 -5.69
CA PRO A 123 14.99 -0.69 -4.66
C PRO A 123 13.93 0.38 -4.92
N GLY A 124 13.55 1.10 -3.88
CA GLY A 124 12.67 2.24 -3.99
C GLY A 124 11.54 2.21 -2.97
N LEU A 125 10.86 3.32 -2.87
CA LEU A 125 9.73 3.52 -1.98
C LEU A 125 8.42 3.49 -2.76
N GLN A 126 7.36 3.10 -2.08
CA GLN A 126 6.02 3.23 -2.63
C GLN A 126 5.61 4.70 -2.67
N LEU A 127 5.02 5.10 -3.76
CA LEU A 127 4.52 6.45 -3.95
C LEU A 127 3.00 6.46 -3.91
N TYR A 128 2.49 7.33 -3.07
CA TYR A 128 1.07 7.65 -2.96
C TYR A 128 0.84 9.12 -3.28
N SER A 129 -0.31 9.43 -3.82
CA SER A 129 -0.81 10.80 -3.92
C SER A 129 -2.20 10.87 -3.35
N ARG A 130 -2.38 11.71 -2.31
CA ARG A 130 -3.66 11.86 -1.59
C ARG A 130 -4.24 10.50 -1.15
N SER A 131 -3.38 9.63 -0.63
CA SER A 131 -3.68 8.26 -0.19
C SER A 131 -4.09 7.28 -1.31
N VAL A 132 -3.90 7.65 -2.56
CA VAL A 132 -4.08 6.75 -3.71
C VAL A 132 -2.72 6.22 -4.13
N PHE A 133 -2.62 4.89 -4.26
CA PHE A 133 -1.40 4.24 -4.73
C PHE A 133 -1.09 4.62 -6.18
N ILE A 134 0.14 5.02 -6.44
CA ILE A 134 0.61 5.46 -7.76
C ILE A 134 1.56 4.44 -8.36
N MET A 135 2.61 4.10 -7.63
CA MET A 135 3.60 3.13 -8.09
C MET A 135 4.36 2.51 -6.93
N ASP A 136 4.87 1.33 -7.17
CA ASP A 136 5.85 0.67 -6.33
C ASP A 136 7.28 0.99 -6.78
N HIS A 137 8.24 0.82 -5.89
CA HIS A 137 9.67 0.93 -6.20
C HIS A 137 10.11 2.22 -6.91
N ASN A 138 9.59 3.38 -6.47
CA ASN A 138 10.10 4.66 -6.99
C ASN A 138 11.54 4.90 -6.50
N LYS A 139 12.49 4.82 -7.44
CA LYS A 139 13.94 4.93 -7.16
C LYS A 139 14.41 6.37 -6.96
N ASP A 140 13.62 7.35 -7.42
CA ASP A 140 13.98 8.77 -7.32
C ASP A 140 13.75 9.34 -5.92
N LEU A 141 12.95 8.64 -5.09
CA LEU A 141 12.62 9.08 -3.74
C LEU A 141 13.72 8.83 -2.71
N ILE A 142 14.69 7.99 -3.03
CA ILE A 142 15.74 7.62 -2.09
C ILE A 142 17.07 7.36 -2.80
N PRO A 143 18.19 7.90 -2.27
CA PRO A 143 19.51 7.65 -2.83
C PRO A 143 19.89 6.17 -2.84
N GLU A 144 20.68 5.73 -3.83
CA GLU A 144 21.08 4.34 -4.05
C GLU A 144 21.72 3.68 -2.80
N HIS A 145 22.45 4.44 -2.00
CA HIS A 145 23.09 3.89 -0.79
C HIS A 145 22.10 3.56 0.35
N PHE A 146 20.86 4.02 0.26
CA PHE A 146 19.76 3.66 1.15
C PHE A 146 18.79 2.64 0.53
N ARG A 147 19.19 1.97 -0.54
CA ARG A 147 18.34 1.00 -1.28
C ARG A 147 17.72 -0.10 -0.40
N PHE A 148 18.24 -0.32 0.81
CA PHE A 148 17.70 -1.28 1.78
C PHE A 148 16.48 -0.75 2.55
N VAL A 149 16.23 0.56 2.53
CA VAL A 149 15.08 1.16 3.21
C VAL A 149 13.81 0.78 2.47
N ARG A 150 12.80 0.37 3.22
CA ARG A 150 11.45 0.14 2.73
C ARG A 150 10.51 1.21 3.25
N GLY A 151 9.41 1.42 2.58
CA GLY A 151 8.46 2.41 3.05
C GLY A 151 7.67 3.04 1.93
N LEU A 152 7.03 4.14 2.31
CA LEU A 152 6.17 4.88 1.41
C LEU A 152 6.29 6.39 1.63
N VAL A 153 5.92 7.14 0.59
CA VAL A 153 5.75 8.58 0.62
C VAL A 153 4.38 8.91 0.03
N ASP A 154 3.62 9.76 0.69
CA ASP A 154 2.31 10.25 0.23
C ASP A 154 2.36 11.78 0.14
N SER A 155 2.28 12.32 -1.06
CA SER A 155 2.28 13.77 -1.27
C SER A 155 1.02 14.23 -2.00
N PRO A 156 0.33 15.26 -1.48
CA PRO A 156 -0.80 15.87 -2.17
C PRO A 156 -0.38 16.76 -3.35
N ASP A 157 0.90 17.15 -3.39
CA ASP A 157 1.42 18.14 -4.33
C ASP A 157 1.90 17.52 -5.65
N LEU A 158 1.87 16.17 -5.74
CA LEU A 158 2.23 15.49 -6.97
C LEU A 158 1.20 15.74 -8.05
N SER A 159 1.68 16.26 -9.17
CA SER A 159 0.94 16.45 -10.39
C SER A 159 0.81 15.10 -11.11
N LEU A 160 -0.37 14.54 -11.15
CA LEU A 160 -0.65 13.27 -11.82
C LEU A 160 -1.53 13.52 -13.05
N ASN A 161 -1.26 12.81 -14.14
CA ASN A 161 -2.18 12.72 -15.25
C ASN A 161 -3.34 11.73 -14.93
N ILE A 162 -4.33 11.63 -15.85
CA ILE A 162 -5.50 10.77 -15.67
C ILE A 162 -5.12 9.29 -15.55
N SER A 163 -4.02 8.86 -16.17
CA SER A 163 -3.50 7.50 -16.10
C SER A 163 -2.65 7.20 -14.85
N ARG A 164 -2.58 8.13 -13.90
CA ARG A 164 -1.73 8.05 -12.70
C ARG A 164 -0.23 7.99 -13.02
N GLU A 165 0.18 8.34 -14.24
CA GLU A 165 1.58 8.49 -14.59
C GLU A 165 2.11 9.79 -14.00
N ILE A 166 3.29 9.72 -13.43
CA ILE A 166 4.01 10.92 -12.98
C ILE A 166 4.53 11.62 -14.24
N LEU A 167 4.24 12.89 -14.38
CA LEU A 167 4.85 13.68 -15.44
C LEU A 167 6.37 13.61 -15.24
N GLN A 168 7.09 13.07 -16.23
CA GLN A 168 8.53 12.75 -16.18
C GLN A 168 9.46 13.93 -15.84
N HIS A 169 8.90 15.11 -15.62
CA HIS A 169 9.61 16.35 -15.34
C HIS A 169 9.08 17.13 -14.13
N ASP A 170 8.39 16.46 -13.21
CA ASP A 170 7.97 17.16 -12.00
C ASP A 170 9.19 17.40 -11.10
N HIS A 171 9.61 18.67 -11.02
CA HIS A 171 10.72 19.09 -10.18
C HIS A 171 10.52 18.84 -8.67
N GLN A 172 9.34 18.44 -8.27
CA GLN A 172 8.99 18.16 -6.87
C GLN A 172 9.48 16.78 -6.39
N ILE A 173 9.91 15.92 -7.32
CA ILE A 173 10.40 14.56 -7.00
C ILE A 173 11.93 14.49 -6.92
N LYS A 174 12.63 15.55 -7.34
CA LYS A 174 14.10 15.58 -7.34
C LYS A 174 14.68 16.29 -6.14
#